data_f5abdfecbb6fa6368e0933655e763f92
#
_entry.id   f5abdfecbb6fa6368e0933655e763f92
#
_cell.length_a   1.000
_cell.length_b   1.000
_cell.length_c   1.000
_cell.angle_alpha   90.00
_cell.angle_beta   90.00
_cell.angle_gamma   90.00
#
_symmetry.space_group_name_H-M   'P 1'
#
loop_
_entity.id
_entity.type
_entity.pdbx_description
1 polymer ?
#
loop_
_entity_poly.entity_id
_entity_poly.type
_entity_poly.pdbx_seq_one_letter_code
_entity_poly.pdbx_strand_id
1 'polypeptide(L)'
;MSEPNPEAVTSQTAVNLGIRFVVMGRPISLSGQGGLQAVSGTLTMTLLDSDGVIFSEGNGLTPDGARVALLIRNMASDLKARGRHLRANDLIILGSAGPVKVLNQSPRVVGRFEAGAETRKIVLAIRPE
;
A
#
# COMPACT_ATOMS: atom_id res chain seq x y z
N MET A 1 -18.42 11.46 9.07
CA MET A 1 -17.38 10.40 9.20
C MET A 1 -17.37 9.98 10.67
N SER A 2 -17.73 8.76 10.97
CA SER A 2 -17.66 8.26 12.35
C SER A 2 -16.20 8.04 12.73
N GLU A 3 -15.83 8.45 13.95
CA GLU A 3 -14.51 8.17 14.49
C GLU A 3 -14.28 6.64 14.55
N PRO A 4 -13.08 6.16 14.22
CA PRO A 4 -12.78 4.75 14.34
C PRO A 4 -12.90 4.31 15.81
N ASN A 5 -13.56 3.19 16.04
CA ASN A 5 -13.65 2.60 17.36
C ASN A 5 -12.23 2.29 17.88
N PRO A 6 -11.82 2.87 19.01
CA PRO A 6 -10.46 2.67 19.52
C PRO A 6 -10.13 1.22 19.86
N GLU A 7 -11.10 0.41 20.23
CA GLU A 7 -10.91 -1.03 20.45
C GLU A 7 -10.62 -1.77 19.16
N ALA A 8 -11.27 -1.41 18.05
CA ALA A 8 -11.01 -1.99 16.74
C ALA A 8 -9.59 -1.65 16.25
N VAL A 9 -9.15 -0.42 16.46
CA VAL A 9 -7.78 0.00 16.11
C VAL A 9 -6.74 -0.79 16.91
N THR A 10 -6.95 -0.94 18.21
CA THR A 10 -6.04 -1.72 19.06
C THR A 10 -5.97 -3.18 18.64
N SER A 11 -7.12 -3.80 18.37
CA SER A 11 -7.20 -5.19 17.90
C SER A 11 -6.49 -5.39 16.57
N GLN A 12 -6.69 -4.50 15.60
CA GLN A 12 -6.01 -4.54 14.31
C GLN A 12 -4.50 -4.40 14.46
N THR A 13 -4.02 -3.55 15.32
CA THR A 13 -2.59 -3.38 15.60
C THR A 13 -2.00 -4.66 16.19
N ALA A 14 -2.70 -5.30 17.12
CA ALA A 14 -2.25 -6.52 17.76
C ALA A 14 -2.09 -7.68 16.77
N VAL A 15 -2.93 -7.75 15.72
CA VAL A 15 -2.85 -8.77 14.65
C VAL A 15 -2.10 -8.31 13.41
N ASN A 16 -1.24 -7.29 13.55
CA ASN A 16 -0.47 -6.72 12.45
C ASN A 16 -1.35 -6.27 11.27
N LEU A 17 -2.49 -5.64 11.56
CA LEU A 17 -3.51 -5.20 10.59
C LEU A 17 -4.04 -6.32 9.68
N GLY A 18 -3.92 -7.57 10.11
CA GLY A 18 -4.31 -8.74 9.31
C GLY A 18 -3.38 -9.08 8.15
N ILE A 19 -2.25 -8.39 8.03
CA ILE A 19 -1.27 -8.66 6.97
C ILE A 19 -0.53 -9.96 7.27
N ARG A 20 -0.66 -10.93 6.39
CA ARG A 20 0.07 -12.21 6.46
C ARG A 20 1.16 -12.30 5.40
N PHE A 21 0.89 -11.79 4.21
CA PHE A 21 1.79 -11.85 3.07
C PHE A 21 1.79 -10.51 2.35
N VAL A 22 2.93 -10.19 1.74
CA VAL A 22 3.09 -9.06 0.84
C VAL A 22 3.60 -9.59 -0.49
N VAL A 23 2.92 -9.23 -1.56
CA VAL A 23 3.37 -9.52 -2.91
C VAL A 23 3.99 -8.28 -3.50
N MET A 24 5.26 -8.35 -3.86
CA MET A 24 6.00 -7.23 -4.43
C MET A 24 6.28 -7.48 -5.89
N GLY A 25 5.98 -6.49 -6.72
CA GLY A 25 6.39 -6.43 -8.11
C GLY A 25 7.71 -5.67 -8.29
N ARG A 26 8.02 -5.37 -9.54
CA ARG A 26 9.17 -4.54 -9.87
C ARG A 26 8.96 -3.13 -9.31
N PRO A 27 9.90 -2.59 -8.53
CA PRO A 27 9.74 -1.27 -7.92
C PRO A 27 9.74 -0.15 -8.96
N ILE A 28 9.12 0.96 -8.60
CA ILE A 28 9.23 2.24 -9.29
C ILE A 28 10.20 3.12 -8.50
N SER A 29 11.26 3.58 -9.16
CA SER A 29 12.20 4.49 -8.52
C SER A 29 11.60 5.88 -8.40
N LEU A 30 11.47 6.37 -7.18
CA LEU A 30 10.95 7.72 -6.93
C LEU A 30 11.97 8.81 -7.29
N SER A 31 13.27 8.55 -7.10
CA SER A 31 14.32 9.51 -7.41
C SER A 31 14.37 9.86 -8.91
N GLY A 32 14.11 8.89 -9.79
CA GLY A 32 14.01 9.09 -11.23
C GLY A 32 12.79 9.91 -11.68
N GLN A 33 11.84 10.18 -10.78
CA GLN A 33 10.60 10.89 -11.05
C GLN A 33 10.42 12.18 -10.22
N GLY A 34 11.50 12.73 -9.69
CA GLY A 34 11.46 13.95 -8.88
C GLY A 34 11.14 13.72 -7.40
N GLY A 35 11.15 12.45 -6.95
CA GLY A 35 10.96 12.08 -5.55
C GLY A 35 9.50 11.82 -5.17
N LEU A 36 9.28 11.49 -3.91
CA LEU A 36 7.98 11.10 -3.37
C LEU A 36 6.91 12.19 -3.57
N GLN A 37 7.27 13.44 -3.38
CA GLN A 37 6.32 14.55 -3.50
C GLN A 37 5.82 14.75 -4.93
N ALA A 38 6.68 14.54 -5.92
CA ALA A 38 6.31 14.69 -7.33
C ALA A 38 5.34 13.59 -7.80
N VAL A 39 5.44 12.38 -7.25
CA VAL A 39 4.62 11.25 -7.69
C VAL A 39 3.38 11.02 -6.83
N SER A 40 3.32 11.56 -5.62
CA SER A 40 2.25 11.27 -4.65
C SER A 40 0.84 11.60 -5.17
N GLY A 41 0.69 12.69 -5.90
CA GLY A 41 -0.59 13.08 -6.50
C GLY A 41 -1.00 12.25 -7.73
N THR A 42 -0.09 11.45 -8.27
CA THR A 42 -0.32 10.64 -9.48
C THR A 42 -0.37 9.13 -9.17
N LEU A 43 -0.12 8.76 -7.92
CA LEU A 43 -0.10 7.36 -7.51
C LEU A 43 -1.50 6.79 -7.49
N THR A 44 -1.77 5.85 -8.37
CA THR A 44 -3.04 5.12 -8.43
C THR A 44 -2.81 3.62 -8.33
N MET A 45 -3.78 2.92 -7.75
CA MET A 45 -3.79 1.47 -7.66
C MET A 45 -5.14 0.95 -8.13
N THR A 46 -5.11 -0.06 -8.98
CA THR A 46 -6.30 -0.69 -9.52
C THR A 46 -6.18 -2.20 -9.40
N LEU A 47 -7.20 -2.86 -8.90
CA LEU A 47 -7.32 -4.31 -8.93
C LEU A 47 -8.34 -4.73 -9.97
N LEU A 48 -7.91 -5.60 -10.88
CA LEU A 48 -8.73 -6.14 -11.95
C LEU A 48 -8.91 -7.66 -11.73
N ASP A 49 -10.08 -8.16 -12.05
CA ASP A 49 -10.38 -9.59 -12.04
C ASP A 49 -9.85 -10.31 -13.29
N SER A 50 -10.20 -11.58 -13.43
CA SER A 50 -9.81 -12.43 -14.58
C SER A 50 -10.32 -11.90 -15.91
N ASP A 51 -11.43 -11.19 -15.91
CA ASP A 51 -12.08 -10.64 -17.10
C ASP A 51 -11.62 -9.20 -17.41
N GLY A 52 -10.68 -8.68 -16.61
CA GLY A 52 -10.17 -7.32 -16.74
C GLY A 52 -11.11 -6.26 -16.19
N VAL A 53 -12.10 -6.65 -15.40
CA VAL A 53 -13.03 -5.72 -14.74
C VAL A 53 -12.41 -5.17 -13.47
N ILE A 54 -12.48 -3.87 -13.31
CA ILE A 54 -12.00 -3.19 -12.09
C ILE A 54 -12.96 -3.49 -10.95
N PHE A 55 -12.46 -4.09 -9.87
CA PHE A 55 -13.25 -4.35 -8.67
C PHE A 55 -12.75 -3.61 -7.43
N SER A 56 -11.58 -2.99 -7.49
CA SER A 56 -11.09 -2.08 -6.46
C SER A 56 -10.18 -1.03 -7.09
N GLU A 57 -10.34 0.20 -6.67
CA GLU A 57 -9.51 1.32 -7.10
C GLU A 57 -9.19 2.22 -5.93
N GLY A 58 -7.98 2.75 -5.89
CA GLY A 58 -7.52 3.67 -4.88
C GLY A 58 -6.53 4.68 -5.46
N ASN A 59 -6.66 5.91 -5.03
CA ASN A 59 -5.81 7.02 -5.46
C ASN A 59 -4.58 7.17 -4.55
N GLY A 60 -3.95 6.05 -4.21
CA GLY A 60 -2.71 6.06 -3.46
C GLY A 60 -2.79 6.74 -2.10
N LEU A 61 -1.65 6.90 -1.53
CA LEU A 61 -1.44 7.14 -0.11
C LEU A 61 -1.74 8.54 0.40
N THR A 62 -2.00 9.44 -0.40
CA THR A 62 -2.44 10.80 -0.13
C THR A 62 -2.04 11.71 -1.29
N PRO A 63 -2.76 12.78 -1.55
CA PRO A 63 -2.32 13.78 -2.52
C PRO A 63 -1.08 14.57 -2.07
N ASP A 64 -0.58 14.36 -0.85
CA ASP A 64 0.49 15.16 -0.25
C ASP A 64 1.70 14.31 0.18
N GLY A 65 2.76 14.37 -0.62
CA GLY A 65 4.02 13.68 -0.32
C GLY A 65 4.72 14.20 0.95
N ALA A 66 4.48 15.44 1.35
CA ALA A 66 5.00 15.98 2.59
C ALA A 66 4.38 15.26 3.80
N ARG A 67 3.10 14.92 3.73
CA ARG A 67 2.42 14.15 4.77
C ARG A 67 2.97 12.71 4.87
N VAL A 68 3.24 12.06 3.76
CA VAL A 68 3.86 10.72 3.74
C VAL A 68 5.26 10.78 4.37
N ALA A 69 6.07 11.78 4.02
CA ALA A 69 7.38 11.97 4.62
C ALA A 69 7.32 12.24 6.13
N LEU A 70 6.30 12.95 6.60
CA LEU A 70 6.06 13.17 8.03
C LEU A 70 5.69 11.87 8.75
N LEU A 71 4.82 11.05 8.16
CA LEU A 71 4.45 9.75 8.72
C LEU A 71 5.66 8.83 8.86
N ILE A 72 6.53 8.78 7.85
CA ILE A 72 7.75 7.98 7.90
C ILE A 72 8.71 8.50 8.99
N ARG A 73 8.86 9.81 9.13
CA ARG A 73 9.68 10.41 10.19
C ARG A 73 9.15 10.11 11.59
N ASN A 74 7.84 10.20 11.77
CA ASN A 74 7.20 9.89 13.05
C ASN A 74 7.38 8.40 13.41
N MET A 75 7.24 7.51 12.45
CA MET A 75 7.50 6.08 12.64
C MET A 75 8.97 5.82 12.99
N ALA A 76 9.91 6.46 12.30
CA ALA A 76 11.33 6.34 12.60
C ALA A 76 11.67 6.82 14.02
N SER A 77 11.04 7.91 14.46
CA SER A 77 11.19 8.45 15.82
C SER A 77 10.63 7.48 16.87
N ASP A 78 9.46 6.89 16.63
CA ASP A 78 8.86 5.91 17.53
C ASP A 78 9.70 4.63 17.64
N LEU A 79 10.20 4.13 16.52
CA LEU A 79 11.13 3.00 16.50
C LEU A 79 12.39 3.28 17.30
N LYS A 80 12.97 4.49 17.15
CA LYS A 80 14.14 4.91 17.90
C LYS A 80 13.89 4.95 19.40
N ALA A 81 12.73 5.44 19.83
CA ALA A 81 12.31 5.43 21.23
C ALA A 81 12.22 4.02 21.83
N ARG A 82 11.97 3.01 20.98
CA ARG A 82 11.93 1.59 21.35
C ARG A 82 13.25 0.85 21.11
N GLY A 83 14.35 1.56 20.88
CA GLY A 83 15.68 0.99 20.63
C GLY A 83 15.81 0.31 19.24
N ARG A 84 14.94 0.64 18.30
CA ARG A 84 14.96 0.15 16.92
C ARG A 84 15.27 1.26 15.94
N HIS A 85 15.66 0.91 14.72
CA HIS A 85 15.96 1.87 13.66
C HIS A 85 15.45 1.33 12.33
N LEU A 86 14.99 2.25 11.48
CA LEU A 86 14.80 1.95 10.06
C LEU A 86 16.16 1.72 9.41
N ARG A 87 16.22 0.72 8.56
CA ARG A 87 17.42 0.32 7.81
C ARG A 87 17.17 0.46 6.32
N ALA A 88 18.25 0.56 5.55
CA ALA A 88 18.14 0.45 4.12
C ALA A 88 17.50 -0.90 3.74
N ASN A 89 16.61 -0.88 2.77
CA ASN A 89 15.79 -2.00 2.30
C ASN A 89 14.66 -2.46 3.24
N ASP A 90 14.39 -1.77 4.33
CA ASP A 90 13.18 -2.03 5.09
C ASP A 90 11.94 -1.70 4.24
N LEU A 91 10.94 -2.58 4.31
CA LEU A 91 9.66 -2.39 3.65
C LEU A 91 8.71 -1.63 4.58
N ILE A 92 8.18 -0.52 4.10
CA ILE A 92 7.21 0.29 4.82
C ILE A 92 5.86 0.14 4.14
N ILE A 93 4.85 -0.31 4.89
CA ILE A 93 3.47 -0.40 4.44
C ILE A 93 2.69 0.76 5.05
N LEU A 94 2.21 1.66 4.21
CA LEU A 94 1.56 2.90 4.63
C LEU A 94 0.04 2.77 4.80
N GLY A 95 -0.51 1.58 4.58
CA GLY A 95 -1.93 1.30 4.69
C GLY A 95 -2.55 0.85 3.37
N SER A 96 -3.88 0.76 3.35
CA SER A 96 -4.63 0.37 2.16
C SER A 96 -4.91 1.60 1.28
N ALA A 97 -4.64 1.48 -0.01
CA ALA A 97 -4.93 2.53 -0.98
C ALA A 97 -6.39 2.49 -1.48
N GLY A 98 -7.07 1.39 -1.27
CA GLY A 98 -8.47 1.19 -1.67
C GLY A 98 -9.19 0.22 -0.74
N PRO A 99 -10.48 -0.05 -1.01
CA PRO A 99 -11.27 -0.98 -0.20
C PRO A 99 -10.67 -2.38 -0.20
N VAL A 100 -10.72 -3.05 0.94
CA VAL A 100 -10.38 -4.47 1.06
C VAL A 100 -11.42 -5.30 0.32
N LYS A 101 -10.96 -6.25 -0.46
CA LYS A 101 -11.81 -7.15 -1.26
C LYS A 101 -11.49 -8.61 -0.99
N VAL A 102 -12.51 -9.43 -1.01
CA VAL A 102 -12.39 -10.88 -0.93
C VAL A 102 -12.21 -11.44 -2.34
N LEU A 103 -11.20 -12.27 -2.54
CA LEU A 103 -10.76 -12.75 -3.86
C LEU A 103 -11.21 -14.18 -4.18
N ASN A 104 -12.12 -14.74 -3.41
CA ASN A 104 -12.52 -16.16 -3.48
C ASN A 104 -13.21 -16.59 -4.77
N GLN A 105 -13.58 -15.66 -5.63
CA GLN A 105 -14.30 -15.97 -6.88
C GLN A 105 -13.51 -15.70 -8.15
N SER A 106 -12.31 -15.14 -8.03
CA SER A 106 -11.50 -14.84 -9.20
C SER A 106 -10.24 -15.72 -9.20
N PRO A 107 -10.02 -16.53 -10.25
CA PRO A 107 -8.82 -17.37 -10.33
C PRO A 107 -7.54 -16.56 -10.56
N ARG A 108 -7.68 -15.31 -10.93
CA ARG A 108 -6.57 -14.41 -11.23
C ARG A 108 -6.93 -12.98 -10.86
N VAL A 109 -5.98 -12.28 -10.26
CA VAL A 109 -6.09 -10.85 -9.96
C VAL A 109 -4.88 -10.13 -10.52
N VAL A 110 -5.10 -9.00 -11.16
CA VAL A 110 -4.06 -8.12 -11.63
C VAL A 110 -4.08 -6.84 -10.80
N GLY A 111 -2.98 -6.55 -10.10
CA GLY A 111 -2.73 -5.26 -9.49
C GLY A 111 -2.00 -4.36 -10.47
N ARG A 112 -2.57 -3.21 -10.79
CA ARG A 112 -1.95 -2.17 -11.60
C ARG A 112 -1.62 -0.97 -10.73
N PHE A 113 -0.37 -0.52 -10.80
CA PHE A 113 0.15 0.60 -10.06
C PHE A 113 0.69 1.64 -11.05
N GLU A 114 0.26 2.86 -10.90
CA GLU A 114 0.69 3.98 -11.71
C GLU A 114 1.28 5.07 -10.82
N ALA A 115 2.46 5.56 -11.17
CA ALA A 115 3.13 6.64 -10.47
C ALA A 115 3.87 7.53 -11.48
N GLY A 116 3.40 8.74 -11.67
CA GLY A 116 3.91 9.62 -12.73
C GLY A 116 3.71 9.00 -14.11
N ALA A 117 4.79 8.86 -14.87
CA ALA A 117 4.80 8.25 -16.19
C ALA A 117 4.99 6.72 -16.18
N GLU A 118 5.19 6.12 -14.99
CA GLU A 118 5.51 4.71 -14.83
C GLU A 118 4.27 3.89 -14.45
N THR A 119 4.15 2.73 -15.10
CA THR A 119 3.12 1.73 -14.78
C THR A 119 3.77 0.40 -14.46
N ARG A 120 3.28 -0.27 -13.43
CA ARG A 120 3.68 -1.63 -13.06
C ARG A 120 2.45 -2.50 -12.86
N LYS A 121 2.60 -3.77 -13.18
CA LYS A 121 1.58 -4.79 -12.98
C LYS A 121 2.11 -5.95 -12.15
N ILE A 122 1.28 -6.45 -11.26
CA ILE A 122 1.50 -7.68 -10.52
C ILE A 122 0.34 -8.61 -10.84
N VAL A 123 0.66 -9.84 -11.22
CA VAL A 123 -0.35 -10.85 -11.52
C VAL A 123 -0.30 -11.92 -10.44
N LEU A 124 -1.44 -12.15 -9.80
CA LEU A 124 -1.64 -13.21 -8.81
C LEU A 124 -2.55 -14.28 -9.40
N ALA A 125 -2.08 -15.52 -9.40
CA ALA A 125 -2.92 -16.68 -9.62
C ALA A 125 -3.44 -17.17 -8.26
N ILE A 126 -4.75 -17.27 -8.12
CA ILE A 126 -5.39 -17.76 -6.90
C ILE A 126 -5.76 -19.21 -7.14
N ARG A 127 -5.19 -20.09 -6.35
CA ARG A 127 -5.51 -21.52 -6.40
C ARG A 127 -6.54 -21.81 -5.30
N PRO A 128 -7.66 -22.45 -5.62
CA PRO A 128 -8.55 -22.97 -4.58
C PRO A 128 -7.80 -24.05 -3.79
N GLU A 129 -8.07 -24.11 -2.50
CA GLU A 129 -7.61 -25.20 -1.63
C GLU A 129 -8.26 -26.53 -2.00
#